data_9d4c7e1a8b933ccc347b5ff70c995448
#
_entry.id   9d4c7e1a8b933ccc347b5ff70c995448
#
_cell.length_a   1.000
_cell.length_b   1.000
_cell.length_c   1.000
_cell.angle_alpha   90.00
_cell.angle_beta   90.00
_cell.angle_gamma   90.00
#
_symmetry.space_group_name_H-M   'P 1'
#
loop_
_entity.id
_entity.type
_entity.pdbx_description
1 polymer ?
#
loop_
_entity_poly.entity_id
_entity_poly.type
_entity_poly.pdbx_seq_one_letter_code
_entity_poly.pdbx_strand_id
1 'polypeptide(L)'
;MDRPLEACIVTTAVPHHPCLVVAIGGNALLHRGQAPSIANQRANVGGAARVLAELSRDRGLVVTHGNGPQVGLLARQSEALSGSEPVPFDVLVAESEGLIGYLIAEE
;
A
#
# COMPACT_ATOMS: atom_id res chain seq x y z
N MET A 1 33.62 -9.08 22.15
CA MET A 1 34.09 -7.81 21.56
C MET A 1 32.92 -7.19 20.85
N ASP A 2 32.06 -6.53 21.61
CA ASP A 2 30.81 -5.96 21.14
C ASP A 2 31.07 -4.62 20.48
N ARG A 3 30.92 -4.56 19.14
CA ARG A 3 30.82 -3.27 18.44
C ARG A 3 29.36 -2.80 18.60
N PRO A 4 29.12 -1.64 19.21
CA PRO A 4 27.77 -1.09 19.21
C PRO A 4 27.37 -0.78 17.76
N LEU A 5 26.14 -1.17 17.40
CA LEU A 5 25.49 -0.74 16.17
C LEU A 5 25.33 0.79 16.25
N GLU A 6 26.26 1.52 15.65
CA GLU A 6 26.07 2.96 15.44
C GLU A 6 24.93 3.13 14.44
N ALA A 7 23.80 3.54 14.96
CA ALA A 7 22.69 3.97 14.12
C ALA A 7 23.13 5.20 13.32
N CYS A 8 23.39 5.01 12.04
CA CYS A 8 23.67 6.10 11.12
C CYS A 8 22.38 6.90 10.92
N ILE A 9 22.16 7.91 11.76
CA ILE A 9 21.08 8.88 11.55
C ILE A 9 21.57 9.84 10.47
N VAL A 10 21.17 9.60 9.24
CA VAL A 10 21.37 10.56 8.16
C VAL A 10 20.28 11.63 8.31
N THR A 11 20.63 12.69 9.01
CA THR A 11 19.79 13.91 9.05
C THR A 11 20.07 14.70 7.77
N THR A 12 19.34 14.40 6.70
CA THR A 12 19.29 15.33 5.58
C THR A 12 18.32 16.45 5.95
N ALA A 13 18.77 17.71 5.94
CA ALA A 13 17.89 18.86 6.00
C ALA A 13 17.01 18.80 4.74
N VAL A 14 15.79 18.28 4.88
CA VAL A 14 14.81 18.28 3.80
C VAL A 14 14.41 19.74 3.59
N PRO A 15 14.59 20.32 2.40
CA PRO A 15 14.01 21.63 2.12
C PRO A 15 12.52 21.58 2.49
N HIS A 16 12.00 22.64 3.10
CA HIS A 16 10.59 22.76 3.46
C HIS A 16 9.71 22.80 2.19
N HIS A 17 9.59 21.69 1.49
CA HIS A 17 8.57 21.54 0.48
C HIS A 17 7.23 21.23 1.16
N PRO A 18 6.15 21.87 0.73
CA PRO A 18 4.83 21.56 1.26
C PRO A 18 4.57 20.05 1.08
N CYS A 19 4.10 19.41 2.15
CA CYS A 19 3.74 17.99 2.11
C CYS A 19 2.23 17.87 1.97
N LEU A 20 1.79 17.12 0.99
CA LEU A 20 0.38 16.82 0.74
C LEU A 20 0.07 15.38 1.20
N VAL A 21 -1.00 15.22 1.96
CA VAL A 21 -1.54 13.90 2.31
C VAL A 21 -2.73 13.60 1.41
N VAL A 22 -2.65 12.49 0.68
CA VAL A 22 -3.72 12.03 -0.22
C VAL A 22 -4.26 10.68 0.27
N ALA A 23 -5.56 10.62 0.52
CA ALA A 23 -6.23 9.38 0.88
C ALA A 23 -6.87 8.73 -0.35
N ILE A 24 -6.55 7.46 -0.61
CA ILE A 24 -7.13 6.66 -1.68
C ILE A 24 -8.17 5.70 -1.08
N GLY A 25 -9.43 5.86 -1.47
CA GLY A 25 -10.50 4.96 -1.05
C GLY A 25 -10.44 3.60 -1.77
N GLY A 26 -11.08 2.59 -1.18
CA GLY A 26 -11.09 1.22 -1.72
C GLY A 26 -11.62 1.11 -3.15
N ASN A 27 -12.54 1.98 -3.57
CA ASN A 27 -13.06 2.01 -4.93
C ASN A 27 -12.04 2.43 -5.99
N ALA A 28 -10.98 3.14 -5.61
CA ALA A 28 -9.88 3.45 -6.52
C ALA A 28 -8.97 2.24 -6.78
N LEU A 29 -9.02 1.25 -5.90
CA LEU A 29 -8.23 0.02 -5.97
C LEU A 29 -9.01 -1.14 -6.59
N LEU A 30 -10.29 -1.25 -6.26
CA LEU A 30 -11.16 -2.29 -6.79
C LEU A 30 -12.61 -1.80 -6.83
N HIS A 31 -13.21 -1.82 -8.01
CA HIS A 31 -14.62 -1.42 -8.18
C HIS A 31 -15.58 -2.49 -7.66
N ARG A 32 -16.74 -2.06 -7.20
CA ARG A 32 -17.78 -2.96 -6.71
C ARG A 32 -18.18 -3.96 -7.80
N GLY A 33 -18.17 -5.25 -7.46
CA GLY A 33 -18.51 -6.33 -8.39
C GLY A 33 -17.40 -6.73 -9.36
N GLN A 34 -16.26 -6.05 -9.34
CA GLN A 34 -15.09 -6.41 -10.13
C GLN A 34 -14.36 -7.59 -9.48
N ALA A 35 -13.85 -8.52 -10.30
CA ALA A 35 -13.02 -9.61 -9.81
C ALA A 35 -11.72 -9.06 -9.20
N PRO A 36 -11.29 -9.56 -8.02
CA PRO A 36 -10.12 -9.06 -7.30
C PRO A 36 -8.80 -9.61 -7.90
N SER A 37 -8.65 -9.54 -9.21
CA SER A 37 -7.42 -9.91 -9.89
C SER A 37 -6.38 -8.80 -9.82
N ILE A 38 -5.10 -9.16 -9.86
CA ILE A 38 -4.00 -8.18 -9.93
C ILE A 38 -4.13 -7.29 -11.18
N ALA A 39 -4.55 -7.86 -12.30
CA ALA A 39 -4.76 -7.09 -13.54
C ALA A 39 -5.80 -5.98 -13.37
N ASN A 40 -6.93 -6.27 -12.72
CA ASN A 40 -7.95 -5.27 -12.44
C ASN A 40 -7.45 -4.20 -11.45
N GLN A 41 -6.74 -4.61 -10.40
CA GLN A 41 -6.18 -3.69 -9.43
C GLN A 41 -5.15 -2.76 -10.06
N ARG A 42 -4.24 -3.27 -10.90
CA ARG A 42 -3.29 -2.44 -11.67
C ARG A 42 -4.00 -1.43 -12.56
N ALA A 43 -4.98 -1.88 -13.35
CA ALA A 43 -5.73 -1.00 -14.23
C ALA A 43 -6.42 0.14 -13.48
N ASN A 44 -6.99 -0.15 -12.29
CA ASN A 44 -7.65 0.86 -11.46
C ASN A 44 -6.65 1.83 -10.82
N VAL A 45 -5.54 1.29 -10.28
CA VAL A 45 -4.49 2.08 -9.65
C VAL A 45 -3.81 3.03 -10.63
N GLY A 46 -3.61 2.63 -11.88
CA GLY A 46 -2.95 3.45 -12.90
C GLY A 46 -3.61 4.82 -13.12
N GLY A 47 -4.94 4.91 -12.94
CA GLY A 47 -5.64 6.20 -12.96
C GLY A 47 -5.25 7.10 -11.79
N ALA A 48 -5.21 6.56 -10.58
CA ALA A 48 -4.82 7.28 -9.37
C ALA A 48 -3.33 7.62 -9.38
N ALA A 49 -2.48 6.71 -9.82
CA ALA A 49 -1.03 6.89 -9.87
C ALA A 49 -0.62 8.08 -10.74
N ARG A 50 -1.26 8.30 -11.87
CA ARG A 50 -1.00 9.48 -12.73
C ARG A 50 -1.27 10.78 -11.99
N VAL A 51 -2.37 10.87 -11.26
CA VAL A 51 -2.71 12.06 -10.47
C VAL A 51 -1.70 12.26 -9.34
N LEU A 52 -1.31 11.17 -8.66
CA LEU A 52 -0.29 11.21 -7.61
C LEU A 52 1.06 11.66 -8.16
N ALA A 53 1.48 11.18 -9.31
CA ALA A 53 2.71 11.57 -9.98
C ALA A 53 2.71 13.08 -10.34
N GLU A 54 1.60 13.62 -10.79
CA GLU A 54 1.48 15.07 -11.04
C GLU A 54 1.57 15.88 -9.75
N LEU A 55 0.89 15.44 -8.69
CA LEU A 55 0.90 16.11 -7.39
C LEU A 55 2.28 16.08 -6.70
N SER A 56 3.10 15.09 -6.99
CA SER A 56 4.42 14.91 -6.39
C SER A 56 5.54 15.74 -7.02
N ARG A 57 5.29 16.42 -8.15
CA ARG A 57 6.32 17.12 -8.92
C ARG A 57 7.03 18.23 -8.16
N ASP A 58 6.30 18.96 -7.32
CA ASP A 58 6.78 20.16 -6.63
C ASP A 58 6.60 20.09 -5.11
N ARG A 59 6.19 18.94 -4.59
CA ARG A 59 5.90 18.77 -3.16
C ARG A 59 6.11 17.35 -2.69
N GLY A 60 6.31 17.18 -1.38
CA GLY A 60 6.29 15.86 -0.74
C GLY A 60 4.88 15.29 -0.78
N LEU A 61 4.75 13.98 -0.97
CA LEU A 61 3.48 13.29 -1.00
C LEU A 61 3.47 12.16 0.01
N VAL A 62 2.43 12.10 0.84
CA VAL A 62 2.10 10.97 1.69
C VAL A 62 0.79 10.38 1.19
N VAL A 63 0.81 9.12 0.80
CA VAL A 63 -0.37 8.42 0.32
C VAL A 63 -0.87 7.48 1.41
N THR A 64 -2.14 7.61 1.78
CA THR A 64 -2.85 6.66 2.64
C THR A 64 -3.91 5.94 1.82
N HIS A 65 -4.23 4.70 2.18
CA HIS A 65 -5.20 3.91 1.42
C HIS A 65 -6.01 2.98 2.32
N GLY A 66 -7.21 2.62 1.87
CA GLY A 66 -7.97 1.51 2.42
C GLY A 66 -7.50 0.17 1.83
N ASN A 67 -7.90 -0.94 2.45
CA ASN A 67 -7.50 -2.29 2.06
C ASN A 67 -8.62 -3.34 2.13
N GLY A 68 -9.87 -2.94 2.38
CA GLY A 68 -10.97 -3.86 2.64
C GLY A 68 -11.09 -5.02 1.67
N PRO A 69 -11.17 -4.80 0.35
CA PRO A 69 -11.26 -5.88 -0.63
C PRO A 69 -10.03 -6.80 -0.63
N GLN A 70 -8.83 -6.25 -0.45
CA GLN A 70 -7.57 -6.99 -0.49
C GLN A 70 -7.40 -7.88 0.74
N VAL A 71 -7.63 -7.34 1.94
CA VAL A 71 -7.54 -8.13 3.17
C VAL A 71 -8.64 -9.20 3.23
N GLY A 72 -9.82 -8.91 2.72
CA GLY A 72 -10.90 -9.90 2.61
C GLY A 72 -10.54 -11.07 1.69
N LEU A 73 -9.84 -10.81 0.57
CA LEU A 73 -9.34 -11.86 -0.31
C LEU A 73 -8.26 -12.70 0.38
N LEU A 74 -7.28 -12.07 1.02
CA LEU A 74 -6.22 -12.75 1.76
C LEU A 74 -6.79 -13.64 2.89
N ALA A 75 -7.80 -13.15 3.62
CA ALA A 75 -8.46 -13.92 4.67
C ALA A 75 -9.08 -15.21 4.09
N ARG A 76 -9.82 -15.12 2.99
CA ARG A 76 -10.42 -16.27 2.33
C ARG A 76 -9.37 -17.26 1.79
N GLN A 77 -8.25 -16.75 1.26
CA GLN A 77 -7.15 -17.60 0.81
C GLN A 77 -6.49 -18.32 1.98
N SER A 78 -6.25 -17.60 3.08
CA SER A 78 -5.70 -18.17 4.31
C SER A 78 -6.60 -19.28 4.87
N GLU A 79 -7.88 -19.04 4.98
CA GLU A 79 -8.86 -20.05 5.43
C GLU A 79 -8.86 -21.28 4.53
N ALA A 80 -8.80 -21.11 3.22
CA ALA A 80 -8.82 -22.21 2.27
C ALA A 80 -7.55 -23.07 2.31
N LEU A 81 -6.39 -22.48 2.63
CA LEU A 81 -5.10 -23.16 2.60
C LEU A 81 -4.68 -23.72 3.97
N SER A 82 -5.00 -23.00 5.06
CA SER A 82 -4.47 -23.31 6.38
C SER A 82 -5.35 -24.26 7.22
N GLY A 83 -6.53 -24.59 6.74
CA GLY A 83 -7.44 -25.49 7.45
C GLY A 83 -7.84 -24.96 8.83
N SER A 84 -7.19 -25.46 9.90
CA SER A 84 -7.52 -25.12 11.29
C SER A 84 -6.77 -23.92 11.85
N GLU A 85 -5.73 -23.44 11.18
CA GLU A 85 -4.90 -22.32 11.66
C GLU A 85 -4.74 -21.24 10.57
N PRO A 86 -5.76 -20.41 10.33
CA PRO A 86 -5.65 -19.31 9.39
C PRO A 86 -4.65 -18.27 9.90
N VAL A 87 -4.05 -17.54 8.97
CA VAL A 87 -3.14 -16.44 9.29
C VAL A 87 -3.87 -15.37 10.10
N PRO A 88 -3.29 -14.84 11.19
CA PRO A 88 -3.88 -13.78 11.99
C PRO A 88 -4.24 -12.56 11.16
N PHE A 89 -5.36 -11.90 11.50
CA PHE A 89 -5.91 -10.82 10.68
C PHE A 89 -5.01 -9.59 10.60
N ASP A 90 -4.27 -9.27 11.64
CA ASP A 90 -3.29 -8.19 11.67
C ASP A 90 -2.13 -8.43 10.68
N VAL A 91 -1.69 -9.68 10.53
CA VAL A 91 -0.69 -10.08 9.54
C VAL A 91 -1.23 -9.91 8.12
N LEU A 92 -2.48 -10.33 7.87
CA LEU A 92 -3.13 -10.14 6.55
C LEU A 92 -3.31 -8.66 6.21
N VAL A 93 -3.58 -7.82 7.20
CA VAL A 93 -3.61 -6.36 7.03
C VAL A 93 -2.25 -5.84 6.58
N ALA A 94 -1.17 -6.25 7.25
CA ALA A 94 0.19 -5.87 6.88
C ALA A 94 0.57 -6.35 5.47
N GLU A 95 0.22 -7.57 5.09
CA GLU A 95 0.41 -8.09 3.73
C GLU A 95 -0.31 -7.23 2.68
N SER A 96 -1.55 -6.81 2.98
CA SER A 96 -2.33 -5.96 2.06
C SER A 96 -1.72 -4.58 1.87
N GLU A 97 -1.09 -4.01 2.89
CA GLU A 97 -0.36 -2.74 2.80
C GLU A 97 0.80 -2.84 1.82
N GLY A 98 1.61 -3.90 1.94
CA GLY A 98 2.71 -4.18 1.02
C GLY A 98 2.24 -4.35 -0.41
N LEU A 99 1.18 -5.11 -0.64
CA LEU A 99 0.60 -5.32 -1.96
C LEU A 99 0.15 -4.00 -2.60
N ILE A 100 -0.64 -3.21 -1.88
CA ILE A 100 -1.22 -1.97 -2.41
C ILE A 100 -0.13 -0.94 -2.64
N GLY A 101 0.78 -0.75 -1.68
CA GLY A 101 1.91 0.17 -1.82
C GLY A 101 2.78 -0.17 -3.02
N TYR A 102 3.06 -1.45 -3.25
CA TYR A 102 3.78 -1.93 -4.42
C TYR A 102 3.06 -1.58 -5.72
N LEU A 103 1.75 -1.87 -5.82
CA LEU A 103 0.97 -1.56 -7.03
C LEU A 103 0.95 -0.06 -7.34
N ILE A 104 0.82 0.80 -6.31
CA ILE A 104 0.83 2.25 -6.49
C ILE A 104 2.20 2.75 -6.97
N ALA A 105 3.29 2.15 -6.47
CA ALA A 105 4.64 2.57 -6.81
C ALA A 105 5.11 2.09 -8.20
N GLU A 106 4.52 1.02 -8.71
CA GLU A 106 4.85 0.43 -10.01
C GLU A 106 4.20 1.17 -11.20
N GLU A 107 3.04 1.80 -10.99
CA GLU A 107 2.28 2.50 -12.04
C GLU A 107 2.63 3.99 -12.12
#